data_a0b5562e8d805d6064671f159967c62f
#
_entry.id   a0b5562e8d805d6064671f159967c62f
#
_cell.length_a   1.000
_cell.length_b   1.000
_cell.length_c   1.000
_cell.angle_alpha   90.00
_cell.angle_beta   90.00
_cell.angle_gamma   90.00
#
_symmetry.space_group_name_H-M   'P 1'
#
loop_
_entity.id
_entity.type
_entity.pdbx_description
1 polymer ?
#
loop_
_entity_poly.entity_id
_entity_poly.type
_entity_poly.pdbx_seq_one_letter_code
_entity_poly.pdbx_strand_id
1 'polypeptide(L)'
;MMNTTTQADACIQALGKQLGTALQLENGVCALFDEGREVVIIEIPAGGDVAILHCKLSLRPDPSLYERLMRLNFDSGAMSGCWLALDEQHSVRLCTQLPLKALDEMTFVDWVQGFVLQTRDVADLLQQRPSSPAKAPTHAQGHGGLSRRIG
;
A
#
# COMPACT_ATOMS: atom_id res chain seq x y z
N MET A 1 -9.06 -26.37 -14.54
CA MET A 1 -8.94 -24.96 -14.23
C MET A 1 -9.21 -24.73 -12.75
N MET A 2 -8.32 -24.00 -12.10
CA MET A 2 -8.47 -23.74 -10.69
C MET A 2 -9.49 -22.64 -10.49
N ASN A 3 -10.43 -22.80 -9.57
CA ASN A 3 -11.37 -21.74 -9.31
C ASN A 3 -10.71 -20.65 -8.45
N THR A 4 -11.34 -19.50 -8.37
CA THR A 4 -10.74 -18.35 -7.68
C THR A 4 -10.53 -18.61 -6.18
N THR A 5 -11.42 -19.36 -5.55
CA THR A 5 -11.28 -19.68 -4.13
C THR A 5 -10.04 -20.52 -3.89
N THR A 6 -9.83 -21.54 -4.71
CA THR A 6 -8.68 -22.41 -4.58
C THR A 6 -7.39 -21.64 -4.84
N GLN A 7 -7.40 -20.76 -5.84
CA GLN A 7 -6.24 -19.94 -6.15
C GLN A 7 -5.93 -18.99 -5.00
N ALA A 8 -6.95 -18.36 -4.43
CA ALA A 8 -6.77 -17.47 -3.30
C ALA A 8 -6.17 -18.19 -2.12
N ASP A 9 -6.70 -19.37 -1.79
CA ASP A 9 -6.18 -20.15 -0.68
C ASP A 9 -4.74 -20.57 -0.91
N ALA A 10 -4.40 -20.95 -2.12
CA ALA A 10 -3.02 -21.34 -2.45
C ALA A 10 -2.05 -20.15 -2.27
N CYS A 11 -2.47 -18.96 -2.67
CA CYS A 11 -1.65 -17.77 -2.50
C CYS A 11 -1.42 -17.45 -1.02
N ILE A 12 -2.48 -17.54 -0.23
CA ILE A 12 -2.38 -17.27 1.21
C ILE A 12 -1.49 -18.30 1.90
N GLN A 13 -1.61 -19.56 1.52
CA GLN A 13 -0.77 -20.61 2.09
C GLN A 13 0.69 -20.41 1.70
N ALA A 14 0.96 -19.98 0.48
CA ALA A 14 2.33 -19.71 0.05
C ALA A 14 2.95 -18.58 0.87
N LEU A 15 2.17 -17.56 1.15
CA LEU A 15 2.63 -16.45 1.98
C LEU A 15 2.92 -16.96 3.40
N GLY A 16 2.05 -17.78 3.95
CA GLY A 16 2.27 -18.36 5.28
C GLY A 16 3.54 -19.15 5.35
N LYS A 17 3.83 -19.95 4.31
CA LYS A 17 5.05 -20.71 4.27
C LYS A 17 6.26 -19.80 4.28
N GLN A 18 6.21 -18.73 3.52
CA GLN A 18 7.31 -17.79 3.44
C GLN A 18 7.54 -17.09 4.79
N LEU A 19 6.49 -16.86 5.55
CA LEU A 19 6.58 -16.20 6.84
C LEU A 19 6.78 -17.17 8.00
N GLY A 20 6.72 -18.46 7.73
CA GLY A 20 6.88 -19.47 8.78
C GLY A 20 5.68 -19.60 9.70
N THR A 21 4.49 -19.31 9.22
CA THR A 21 3.27 -19.39 10.01
C THR A 21 2.12 -19.89 9.15
N ALA A 22 1.10 -20.42 9.78
CA ALA A 22 -0.08 -20.87 9.07
C ALA A 22 -1.03 -19.71 8.89
N LEU A 23 -1.42 -19.45 7.64
CA LEU A 23 -2.35 -18.38 7.33
C LEU A 23 -3.54 -18.93 6.57
N GLN A 24 -4.69 -18.32 6.79
CA GLN A 24 -5.88 -18.68 6.04
C GLN A 24 -6.79 -17.48 5.92
N LEU A 25 -7.67 -17.51 4.91
CA LEU A 25 -8.67 -16.48 4.76
C LEU A 25 -9.88 -16.81 5.64
N GLU A 26 -10.36 -15.81 6.35
CA GLU A 26 -11.60 -15.92 7.12
C GLU A 26 -12.56 -14.88 6.59
N ASN A 27 -13.63 -15.31 5.97
CA ASN A 27 -14.58 -14.40 5.31
C ASN A 27 -13.89 -13.51 4.30
N GLY A 28 -12.92 -14.07 3.59
CA GLY A 28 -12.19 -13.36 2.55
C GLY A 28 -11.11 -12.42 3.06
N VAL A 29 -10.77 -12.49 4.34
CA VAL A 29 -9.78 -11.57 4.93
C VAL A 29 -8.68 -12.35 5.63
N CYS A 30 -7.45 -11.88 5.46
CA CYS A 30 -6.30 -12.38 6.22
C CYS A 30 -5.55 -11.15 6.73
N ALA A 31 -5.52 -10.97 8.04
CA ALA A 31 -4.85 -9.83 8.64
C ALA A 31 -3.54 -10.27 9.27
N LEU A 32 -2.45 -9.57 8.94
CA LEU A 32 -1.14 -9.86 9.49
C LEU A 32 -0.72 -8.76 10.45
N PHE A 33 -0.30 -9.18 11.62
CA PHE A 33 0.17 -8.26 12.65
C PHE A 33 1.55 -8.71 13.12
N ASP A 34 2.36 -7.77 13.53
CA ASP A 34 3.66 -8.02 14.13
C ASP A 34 3.75 -7.19 15.40
N GLU A 35 3.89 -7.85 16.54
CA GLU A 35 3.95 -7.18 17.83
C GLU A 35 2.79 -6.20 18.04
N GLY A 36 1.59 -6.63 17.68
CA GLY A 36 0.39 -5.82 17.86
C GLY A 36 0.20 -4.72 16.82
N ARG A 37 1.10 -4.61 15.87
CA ARG A 37 0.99 -3.57 14.83
C ARG A 37 0.52 -4.21 13.54
N GLU A 38 -0.38 -3.53 12.87
CA GLU A 38 -0.90 -4.01 11.60
C GLU A 38 0.18 -3.92 10.54
N VAL A 39 0.49 -5.05 9.89
CA VAL A 39 1.47 -5.12 8.82
C VAL A 39 0.78 -5.00 7.48
N VAL A 40 -0.25 -5.79 7.25
CA VAL A 40 -1.05 -5.72 6.04
C VAL A 40 -2.37 -6.46 6.26
N ILE A 41 -3.44 -5.94 5.66
CA ILE A 41 -4.72 -6.63 5.58
C ILE A 41 -4.87 -7.08 4.13
N ILE A 42 -5.13 -8.35 3.94
CA ILE A 42 -5.34 -8.93 2.61
C ILE A 42 -6.81 -9.26 2.48
N GLU A 43 -7.47 -8.74 1.46
CA GLU A 43 -8.88 -9.04 1.22
C GLU A 43 -9.05 -9.62 -0.17
N ILE A 44 -9.68 -10.78 -0.24
CA ILE A 44 -10.03 -11.41 -1.50
C ILE A 44 -11.51 -11.73 -1.40
N PRO A 45 -12.37 -10.79 -1.83
CA PRO A 45 -13.82 -10.97 -1.66
C PRO A 45 -14.32 -12.22 -2.36
N ALA A 46 -15.24 -12.89 -1.71
CA ALA A 46 -15.82 -14.11 -2.26
C ALA A 46 -16.50 -13.78 -3.58
N GLY A 47 -16.25 -14.61 -4.58
CA GLY A 47 -16.80 -14.38 -5.91
C GLY A 47 -16.14 -13.22 -6.63
N GLY A 48 -15.17 -12.58 -6.02
CA GLY A 48 -14.49 -11.48 -6.67
C GLY A 48 -13.24 -11.95 -7.39
N ASP A 49 -12.79 -11.11 -8.30
CA ASP A 49 -11.64 -11.42 -9.12
C ASP A 49 -10.43 -10.60 -8.73
N VAL A 50 -10.48 -9.95 -7.58
CA VAL A 50 -9.45 -9.02 -7.16
C VAL A 50 -8.89 -9.39 -5.82
N ALA A 51 -7.59 -9.20 -5.66
CA ALA A 51 -6.95 -9.24 -4.36
C ALA A 51 -6.61 -7.80 -3.98
N ILE A 52 -6.93 -7.42 -2.77
CA ILE A 52 -6.74 -6.07 -2.25
C ILE A 52 -5.81 -6.13 -1.05
N LEU A 53 -4.86 -5.22 -0.99
CA LEU A 53 -4.00 -5.07 0.18
C LEU A 53 -4.21 -3.67 0.74
N HIS A 54 -4.27 -3.56 2.04
CA HIS A 54 -4.24 -2.23 2.66
C HIS A 54 -3.58 -2.30 4.03
N CYS A 55 -3.09 -1.16 4.47
CA CYS A 55 -2.40 -1.07 5.75
C CYS A 55 -2.59 0.31 6.34
N LYS A 56 -2.86 0.34 7.63
CA LYS A 56 -2.98 1.59 8.34
C LYS A 56 -1.59 2.18 8.53
N LEU A 57 -1.43 3.45 8.22
CA LEU A 57 -0.16 4.13 8.45
C LEU A 57 -0.20 4.85 9.79
N SER A 58 0.85 4.67 10.58
CA SER A 58 0.96 5.35 11.87
C SER A 58 1.61 6.71 11.62
N LEU A 59 0.80 7.74 11.55
CA LEU A 59 1.27 9.08 11.22
C LEU A 59 0.99 10.02 12.38
N ARG A 60 1.88 10.99 12.56
CA ARG A 60 1.66 12.01 13.57
C ARG A 60 0.61 13.00 13.10
N PRO A 61 -0.25 13.49 13.98
CA PRO A 61 -1.24 14.48 13.61
C PRO A 61 -0.56 15.75 13.07
N ASP A 62 -1.10 16.30 12.01
CA ASP A 62 -0.54 17.47 11.35
C ASP A 62 -1.67 18.13 10.58
N PRO A 63 -1.91 19.43 10.77
CA PRO A 63 -3.01 20.11 10.07
C PRO A 63 -2.90 20.04 8.55
N SER A 64 -1.70 19.91 8.02
CA SER A 64 -1.50 19.83 6.57
C SER A 64 -1.48 18.40 6.05
N LEU A 65 -1.71 17.43 6.91
CA LEU A 65 -1.55 16.02 6.51
C LEU A 65 -2.44 15.63 5.33
N TYR A 66 -3.72 15.99 5.39
CA TYR A 66 -4.65 15.56 4.35
C TYR A 66 -4.34 16.21 3.00
N GLU A 67 -3.89 17.46 3.01
CA GLU A 67 -3.48 18.08 1.77
C GLU A 67 -2.24 17.36 1.22
N ARG A 68 -1.30 17.04 2.08
CA ARG A 68 -0.07 16.37 1.65
C ARG A 68 -0.35 14.99 1.08
N LEU A 69 -1.25 14.23 1.69
CA LEU A 69 -1.54 12.91 1.15
C LEU A 69 -2.33 13.00 -0.17
N MET A 70 -3.16 14.02 -0.33
CA MET A 70 -3.84 14.21 -1.60
C MET A 70 -2.84 14.55 -2.71
N ARG A 71 -1.83 15.38 -2.38
CA ARG A 71 -0.79 15.68 -3.35
C ARG A 71 0.04 14.44 -3.67
N LEU A 72 0.36 13.65 -2.67
CA LEU A 72 1.15 12.44 -2.87
C LEU A 72 0.41 11.44 -3.76
N ASN A 73 -0.91 11.35 -3.63
CA ASN A 73 -1.71 10.49 -4.50
C ASN A 73 -1.55 10.82 -5.97
N PHE A 74 -1.20 12.06 -6.28
CA PHE A 74 -1.02 12.45 -7.67
C PHE A 74 0.36 12.04 -8.21
N ASP A 75 1.29 11.73 -7.34
CA ASP A 75 2.65 11.34 -7.74
C ASP A 75 2.70 9.84 -8.01
N SER A 76 2.37 9.45 -9.23
CA SER A 76 2.28 8.04 -9.58
C SER A 76 3.61 7.30 -9.43
N GLY A 77 4.72 8.01 -9.62
CA GLY A 77 6.04 7.39 -9.45
C GLY A 77 6.29 7.02 -8.00
N ALA A 78 5.97 7.91 -7.08
CA ALA A 78 6.16 7.63 -5.66
C ALA A 78 5.16 6.60 -5.16
N MET A 79 3.96 6.57 -5.71
CA MET A 79 2.90 5.69 -5.22
C MET A 79 2.97 4.28 -5.79
N SER A 80 3.60 4.10 -6.92
CA SER A 80 3.83 2.74 -7.49
C SER A 80 2.59 1.85 -7.53
N GLY A 81 1.50 2.38 -8.03
CA GLY A 81 0.26 1.62 -8.13
C GLY A 81 -0.57 1.55 -6.86
N CYS A 82 -0.14 2.24 -5.82
CA CYS A 82 -0.90 2.33 -4.57
C CYS A 82 -1.65 3.64 -4.50
N TRP A 83 -2.57 3.74 -3.55
CA TRP A 83 -3.25 5.00 -3.28
C TRP A 83 -3.50 5.15 -1.79
N LEU A 84 -3.68 6.39 -1.35
CA LEU A 84 -3.97 6.71 0.04
C LEU A 84 -5.45 7.00 0.20
N ALA A 85 -6.01 6.58 1.31
CA ALA A 85 -7.43 6.77 1.60
C ALA A 85 -7.64 6.87 3.10
N LEU A 86 -8.81 7.36 3.49
CA LEU A 86 -9.22 7.36 4.89
C LEU A 86 -10.25 6.24 5.08
N ASP A 87 -10.09 5.50 6.16
CA ASP A 87 -11.10 4.49 6.50
C ASP A 87 -12.21 5.12 7.36
N GLU A 88 -13.13 4.30 7.82
CA GLU A 88 -14.27 4.79 8.59
C GLU A 88 -13.88 5.41 9.92
N GLN A 89 -12.72 5.07 10.45
CA GLN A 89 -12.20 5.65 11.68
C GLN A 89 -11.28 6.84 11.43
N HIS A 90 -11.27 7.36 10.20
CA HIS A 90 -10.39 8.47 9.79
C HIS A 90 -8.90 8.13 9.88
N SER A 91 -8.57 6.85 9.79
CA SER A 91 -7.17 6.45 9.74
C SER A 91 -6.70 6.46 8.29
N VAL A 92 -5.48 6.93 8.07
CA VAL A 92 -4.89 6.94 6.74
C VAL A 92 -4.42 5.52 6.42
N ARG A 93 -4.83 5.01 5.28
CA ARG A 93 -4.43 3.69 4.81
C ARG A 93 -3.79 3.78 3.44
N LEU A 94 -2.75 2.97 3.23
CA LEU A 94 -2.22 2.77 1.89
C LEU A 94 -2.92 1.54 1.32
N CYS A 95 -3.32 1.61 0.07
CA CYS A 95 -4.11 0.56 -0.57
C CYS A 95 -3.54 0.22 -1.92
N THR A 96 -3.72 -1.02 -2.35
CA THR A 96 -3.42 -1.44 -3.72
C THR A 96 -4.30 -2.63 -4.06
N GLN A 97 -4.41 -2.95 -5.33
CA GLN A 97 -5.16 -4.12 -5.75
C GLN A 97 -4.63 -4.65 -7.08
N LEU A 98 -4.79 -5.94 -7.29
CA LEU A 98 -4.45 -6.58 -8.55
C LEU A 98 -5.52 -7.62 -8.87
N PRO A 99 -5.73 -7.90 -10.18
CA PRO A 99 -6.61 -9.01 -10.55
C PRO A 99 -6.02 -10.31 -10.03
N LEU A 100 -6.84 -11.14 -9.45
CA LEU A 100 -6.36 -12.41 -8.90
C LEU A 100 -5.75 -13.29 -9.99
N LYS A 101 -6.25 -13.23 -11.20
CA LYS A 101 -5.71 -14.01 -12.32
C LYS A 101 -4.28 -13.61 -12.68
N ALA A 102 -3.82 -12.45 -12.26
CA ALA A 102 -2.46 -12.02 -12.53
C ALA A 102 -1.49 -12.52 -11.47
N LEU A 103 -1.96 -13.25 -10.46
CA LEU A 103 -1.18 -13.63 -9.31
C LEU A 103 -1.06 -15.14 -9.20
N ASP A 104 0.14 -15.68 -9.45
CA ASP A 104 0.44 -17.02 -9.01
C ASP A 104 1.00 -16.92 -7.58
N GLU A 105 1.36 -18.05 -6.98
CA GLU A 105 1.79 -18.06 -5.59
C GLU A 105 3.04 -17.19 -5.35
N MET A 106 4.02 -17.30 -6.21
CA MET A 106 5.24 -16.55 -6.05
C MET A 106 5.04 -15.06 -6.30
N THR A 107 4.31 -14.72 -7.33
CA THR A 107 4.00 -13.32 -7.65
C THR A 107 3.21 -12.68 -6.52
N PHE A 108 2.29 -13.44 -5.93
CA PHE A 108 1.51 -12.96 -4.80
C PHE A 108 2.40 -12.62 -3.61
N VAL A 109 3.29 -13.56 -3.26
CA VAL A 109 4.20 -13.34 -2.13
C VAL A 109 5.08 -12.11 -2.37
N ASP A 110 5.63 -11.98 -3.57
CA ASP A 110 6.47 -10.83 -3.92
C ASP A 110 5.68 -9.53 -3.85
N TRP A 111 4.45 -9.56 -4.31
CA TRP A 111 3.58 -8.39 -4.29
C TRP A 111 3.28 -7.93 -2.86
N VAL A 112 2.95 -8.87 -1.99
CA VAL A 112 2.68 -8.54 -0.58
C VAL A 112 3.94 -7.97 0.08
N GLN A 113 5.08 -8.59 -0.13
CA GLN A 113 6.32 -8.12 0.46
C GLN A 113 6.70 -6.74 -0.05
N GLY A 114 6.52 -6.52 -1.34
CA GLY A 114 6.78 -5.20 -1.94
C GLY A 114 5.84 -4.14 -1.38
N PHE A 115 4.57 -4.50 -1.17
CA PHE A 115 3.61 -3.59 -0.58
C PHE A 115 4.01 -3.20 0.85
N VAL A 116 4.45 -4.16 1.65
CA VAL A 116 4.87 -3.87 3.02
C VAL A 116 6.04 -2.87 3.02
N LEU A 117 6.98 -3.02 2.10
CA LEU A 117 8.07 -2.05 1.99
C LEU A 117 7.54 -0.69 1.54
N GLN A 118 6.59 -0.68 0.63
CA GLN A 118 6.01 0.56 0.14
C GLN A 118 5.28 1.33 1.25
N THR A 119 4.65 0.63 2.20
CA THR A 119 4.01 1.31 3.32
C THR A 119 5.01 2.11 4.13
N ARG A 120 6.21 1.59 4.29
CA ARG A 120 7.26 2.29 5.03
C ARG A 120 7.73 3.51 4.27
N ASP A 121 7.94 3.37 2.97
CA ASP A 121 8.40 4.48 2.14
C ASP A 121 7.38 5.61 2.09
N VAL A 122 6.12 5.27 1.94
CA VAL A 122 5.06 6.28 1.89
C VAL A 122 4.89 6.97 3.24
N ALA A 123 4.95 6.20 4.33
CA ALA A 123 4.86 6.79 5.66
C ALA A 123 6.01 7.77 5.89
N ASP A 124 7.22 7.42 5.45
CA ASP A 124 8.35 8.30 5.56
C ASP A 124 8.17 9.59 4.77
N LEU A 125 7.65 9.48 3.56
CA LEU A 125 7.38 10.66 2.75
C LEU A 125 6.37 11.59 3.42
N LEU A 126 5.34 11.03 4.04
CA LEU A 126 4.33 11.83 4.71
C LEU A 126 4.84 12.43 6.03
N GLN A 127 5.83 11.81 6.64
CA GLN A 127 6.38 12.29 7.90
C GLN A 127 7.54 13.23 7.72
N GLN A 128 8.08 13.35 6.52
CA GLN A 128 9.19 14.23 6.28
C GLN A 128 8.81 15.65 6.58
N ARG A 129 9.63 16.33 7.39
CA ARG A 129 9.41 17.72 7.63
C ARG A 129 9.83 18.47 6.41
N PRO A 130 9.21 19.56 6.10
CA PRO A 130 9.65 20.41 5.03
C PRO A 130 11.09 20.75 5.34
N SER A 131 11.95 20.65 4.39
CA SER A 131 13.31 20.95 4.62
C SER A 131 13.42 22.40 4.89
N SER A 132 14.50 22.81 5.40
CA SER A 132 14.68 24.15 5.75
C SER A 132 14.44 25.01 4.56
N PRO A 133 13.92 26.15 4.75
CA PRO A 133 13.58 27.01 3.68
C PRO A 133 14.72 27.28 2.80
N ALA A 134 15.83 27.20 3.31
CA ALA A 134 16.96 27.46 2.55
C ALA A 134 17.05 26.60 1.38
N LYS A 135 16.56 25.52 1.42
CA LYS A 135 16.70 24.75 0.36
C LYS A 135 15.73 25.02 -0.60
N ALA A 136 14.75 25.52 -0.29
CA ALA A 136 13.81 25.70 -1.21
C ALA A 136 14.15 26.38 -2.35
N PRO A 137 14.83 27.17 -2.37
CA PRO A 137 14.97 27.93 -3.40
C PRO A 137 15.19 27.45 -4.57
N THR A 138 15.70 26.99 -4.53
CA THR A 138 15.97 26.63 -5.56
C THR A 138 14.98 26.42 -6.28
N HIS A 139 14.27 26.47 -6.09
CA HIS A 139 13.38 26.25 -6.70
C HIS A 139 13.15 26.92 -7.58
N ALA A 140 13.51 27.34 -7.58
CA ALA A 140 13.29 28.18 -8.37
C ALA A 140 13.04 27.65 -9.47
N GLN A 141 13.52 26.92 -9.65
CA GLN A 141 13.34 26.37 -10.60
C GLN A 141 12.25 25.57 -10.61
N GLY A 142 11.44 25.48 -9.93
CA GLY A 142 10.36 24.70 -9.88
C GLY A 142 9.57 24.60 -11.11
N HIS A 143 9.60 25.53 -11.98
CA HIS A 143 8.82 25.36 -13.16
C HIS A 143 9.33 24.28 -14.03
N GLY A 144 10.55 24.01 -13.96
CA GLY A 144 11.06 22.93 -14.77
C GLY A 144 10.39 21.64 -14.39
N GLY A 145 10.18 21.44 -13.14
CA GLY A 145 9.55 20.25 -12.72
C GLY A 145 8.14 20.13 -13.20
N LEU A 146 7.46 21.22 -13.29
CA LEU A 146 6.13 21.22 -13.76
C LEU A 146 6.06 20.76 -15.18
N SER A 147 6.97 21.21 -15.97
CA SER A 147 7.00 20.85 -17.35
C SER A 147 7.14 19.36 -17.51
N ARG A 148 8.01 18.77 -16.78
CA ARG A 148 8.20 17.34 -16.89
C ARG A 148 6.97 16.59 -16.49
N ARG A 149 6.22 17.10 -15.55
CA ARG A 149 5.11 16.38 -15.09
C ARG A 149 4.01 16.32 -16.14
N ILE A 150 3.89 17.28 -16.95
CA ILE A 150 2.91 17.28 -17.96
C ILE A 150 3.30 16.40 -19.11
N GLY A 151 4.50 16.31 -19.39
CA GLY A 151 4.99 15.52 -20.50
C GLY A 151 4.84 14.01 -20.30
#